data_01bada4355e56875429ab1b7d9f1380e
#
_entry.id   01bada4355e56875429ab1b7d9f1380e
#
_cell.length_a   1.000
_cell.length_b   1.000
_cell.length_c   1.000
_cell.angle_alpha   90.00
_cell.angle_beta   90.00
_cell.angle_gamma   90.00
#
_symmetry.space_group_name_H-M   'P 1'
#
loop_
_entity.id
_entity.type
_entity.pdbx_description
1 polymer ?
#
loop_
_entity_poly.entity_id
_entity_poly.type
_entity_poly.pdbx_seq_one_letter_code
_entity_poly.pdbx_strand_id
1 'polypeptide(L)'
;YEVLGWGGYWAWDPVENVSFIPWLLATAFLHSSKAQLNESTLLNWNYFLGGIMFLSTIFGTFITRSGVLISVHAFSNGNIGIFLLTGLAFFTLFFLYAGSKNIKYFATSKKITHILGKSSFFIANNMLLFVSALIVFIGTVYPIFYETLYQRQLTIGRTFFDIMIGPLLLVLVFLMIFSTKISVKNLKFKKWITDNLKIVN
;
A
#
# COMPACT_ATOMS: atom_id res chain seq x y z
N TYR A 1 -22.07 -17.03 5.61
CA TYR A 1 -22.00 -15.60 5.25
C TYR A 1 -23.36 -14.94 5.32
N GLU A 2 -24.36 -15.45 4.61
CA GLU A 2 -25.73 -14.87 4.60
C GLU A 2 -26.38 -14.93 5.98
N VAL A 3 -26.26 -16.05 6.68
CA VAL A 3 -26.87 -16.27 8.00
C VAL A 3 -26.28 -15.37 9.10
N LEU A 4 -24.99 -15.04 9.00
CA LEU A 4 -24.30 -14.20 9.98
C LEU A 4 -24.21 -12.73 9.58
N GLY A 5 -24.70 -12.36 8.39
CA GLY A 5 -24.70 -10.98 7.91
C GLY A 5 -23.32 -10.39 7.65
N TRP A 6 -22.31 -11.22 7.36
CA TRP A 6 -20.93 -10.78 7.15
C TRP A 6 -20.67 -10.10 5.81
N GLY A 7 -21.70 -9.78 5.04
CA GLY A 7 -21.58 -9.00 3.81
C GLY A 7 -20.94 -9.72 2.62
N GLY A 8 -20.69 -11.02 2.71
CA GLY A 8 -20.06 -11.82 1.67
C GLY A 8 -18.55 -12.00 1.85
N TYR A 9 -17.84 -12.29 0.76
CA TYR A 9 -16.41 -12.59 0.76
C TYR A 9 -15.54 -11.39 1.16
N TRP A 10 -15.94 -10.18 0.73
CA TRP A 10 -15.25 -8.94 0.98
C TRP A 10 -16.25 -7.79 0.99
N ALA A 11 -16.33 -7.08 2.10
CA ALA A 11 -17.31 -6.01 2.33
C ALA A 11 -16.67 -4.64 2.56
N TRP A 12 -15.35 -4.51 2.48
CA TRP A 12 -14.61 -3.33 2.90
C TRP A 12 -14.83 -2.97 4.37
N ASP A 13 -15.02 -3.99 5.21
CA ASP A 13 -15.06 -3.82 6.66
C ASP A 13 -13.73 -3.23 7.17
N PRO A 14 -13.74 -2.39 8.22
CA PRO A 14 -12.51 -1.79 8.75
C PRO A 14 -11.39 -2.79 9.07
N VAL A 15 -11.70 -3.99 9.55
CA VAL A 15 -10.70 -5.03 9.85
C VAL A 15 -10.15 -5.65 8.56
N GLU A 16 -10.98 -5.86 7.55
CA GLU A 16 -10.55 -6.28 6.21
C GLU A 16 -9.61 -5.23 5.60
N ASN A 17 -10.02 -3.96 5.66
CA ASN A 17 -9.26 -2.84 5.13
C ASN A 17 -7.86 -2.75 5.74
N VAL A 18 -7.75 -2.80 7.08
CA VAL A 18 -6.43 -2.68 7.75
C VAL A 18 -5.57 -3.91 7.55
N SER A 19 -6.12 -5.06 7.20
CA SER A 19 -5.35 -6.23 6.79
C SER A 19 -4.85 -6.14 5.34
N PHE A 20 -5.59 -5.44 4.48
CA PHE A 20 -5.24 -5.24 3.08
C PHE A 20 -4.12 -4.21 2.88
N ILE A 21 -4.04 -3.18 3.72
CA ILE A 21 -3.00 -2.14 3.65
C ILE A 21 -1.58 -2.74 3.68
N PRO A 22 -1.17 -3.55 4.68
CA PRO A 22 0.17 -4.12 4.71
C PRO A 22 0.44 -5.04 3.51
N TRP A 23 -0.57 -5.72 2.96
CA TRP A 23 -0.42 -6.54 1.77
C TRP A 23 -0.10 -5.69 0.53
N LEU A 24 -0.78 -4.56 0.32
CA LEU A 24 -0.49 -3.62 -0.77
C LEU A 24 0.94 -3.07 -0.64
N LEU A 25 1.33 -2.66 0.57
CA LEU A 25 2.66 -2.11 0.85
C LEU A 25 3.76 -3.17 0.70
N ALA A 26 3.53 -4.40 1.15
CA ALA A 26 4.45 -5.52 0.98
C ALA A 26 4.66 -5.85 -0.50
N THR A 27 3.59 -5.85 -1.29
CA THR A 27 3.66 -6.09 -2.73
C THR A 27 4.48 -4.99 -3.43
N ALA A 28 4.25 -3.73 -3.08
CA ALA A 28 5.06 -2.61 -3.56
C ALA A 28 6.54 -2.77 -3.17
N PHE A 29 6.82 -3.12 -1.90
CA PHE A 29 8.16 -3.34 -1.39
C PHE A 29 8.89 -4.48 -2.13
N LEU A 30 8.24 -5.60 -2.40
CA LEU A 30 8.82 -6.72 -3.16
C LEU A 30 9.20 -6.31 -4.58
N HIS A 31 8.37 -5.54 -5.26
CA HIS A 31 8.69 -5.05 -6.60
C HIS A 31 9.87 -4.07 -6.60
N SER A 32 9.90 -3.11 -5.66
CA SER A 32 10.96 -2.12 -5.61
C SER A 32 12.28 -2.68 -5.08
N SER A 33 12.26 -3.66 -4.15
CA SER A 33 13.49 -4.32 -3.69
C SER A 33 14.16 -5.11 -4.82
N LYS A 34 13.39 -5.70 -5.74
CA LYS A 34 13.94 -6.33 -6.94
C LYS A 34 14.62 -5.30 -7.87
N ALA A 35 14.06 -4.12 -8.02
CA ALA A 35 14.69 -3.02 -8.77
C ALA A 35 15.97 -2.53 -8.06
N GLN A 36 15.96 -2.42 -6.74
CA GLN A 36 17.12 -2.06 -5.94
C GLN A 36 18.30 -3.03 -6.11
N LEU A 37 18.03 -4.34 -6.05
CA LEU A 37 19.06 -5.37 -6.20
C LEU A 37 19.75 -5.31 -7.57
N ASN A 38 18.99 -4.97 -8.61
CA ASN A 38 19.51 -4.93 -9.98
C ASN A 38 20.25 -3.62 -10.32
N GLU A 39 19.81 -2.48 -9.80
CA GLU A 39 20.23 -1.16 -10.24
C GLU A 39 20.74 -0.25 -9.12
N SER A 40 20.70 -0.68 -7.86
CA SER A 40 21.00 0.13 -6.67
C SER A 40 20.18 1.43 -6.60
N THR A 41 18.92 1.37 -7.06
CA THR A 41 17.96 2.47 -7.06
C THR A 41 16.97 2.31 -5.90
N LEU A 42 16.21 3.34 -5.58
CA LEU A 42 15.06 3.28 -4.66
C LEU A 42 15.39 2.95 -3.19
N LEU A 43 16.63 3.20 -2.72
CA LEU A 43 17.02 2.91 -1.33
C LEU A 43 16.08 3.60 -0.31
N ASN A 44 15.82 4.89 -0.47
CA ASN A 44 14.93 5.66 0.41
C ASN A 44 13.50 5.13 0.37
N TRP A 45 13.04 4.82 -0.84
CA TRP A 45 11.68 4.32 -1.06
C TRP A 45 11.47 2.97 -0.39
N ASN A 46 12.44 2.07 -0.52
CA ASN A 46 12.38 0.75 0.10
C ASN A 46 12.45 0.81 1.62
N TYR A 47 13.29 1.70 2.17
CA TYR A 47 13.30 1.95 3.60
C TYR A 47 11.92 2.43 4.07
N PHE A 48 11.34 3.41 3.38
CA PHE A 48 10.02 3.94 3.69
C PHE A 48 8.93 2.88 3.61
N LEU A 49 8.86 2.11 2.51
CA LEU A 49 7.87 1.04 2.34
C LEU A 49 8.01 -0.05 3.41
N GLY A 50 9.24 -0.48 3.72
CA GLY A 50 9.48 -1.49 4.77
C GLY A 50 9.01 -1.02 6.15
N GLY A 51 9.29 0.24 6.49
CA GLY A 51 8.85 0.84 7.75
C GLY A 51 7.33 0.97 7.85
N ILE A 52 6.69 1.56 6.83
CA ILE A 52 5.24 1.78 6.83
C ILE A 52 4.45 0.47 6.74
N MET A 53 4.98 -0.55 6.04
CA MET A 53 4.41 -1.90 6.02
C MET A 53 4.38 -2.50 7.44
N PHE A 54 5.49 -2.44 8.17
CA PHE A 54 5.57 -2.92 9.55
C PHE A 54 4.63 -2.13 10.48
N LEU A 55 4.65 -0.80 10.39
CA LEU A 55 3.77 0.05 11.20
C LEU A 55 2.29 -0.21 10.90
N SER A 56 1.93 -0.49 9.64
CA SER A 56 0.55 -0.80 9.27
C SER A 56 0.05 -2.13 9.84
N THR A 57 0.93 -3.12 10.09
CA THR A 57 0.53 -4.36 10.78
C THR A 57 0.20 -4.13 12.25
N ILE A 58 0.99 -3.29 12.94
CA ILE A 58 0.71 -2.90 14.33
C ILE A 58 -0.59 -2.09 14.39
N PHE A 59 -0.76 -1.14 13.46
CA PHE A 59 -1.98 -0.36 13.34
C PHE A 59 -3.21 -1.24 13.09
N GLY A 60 -3.12 -2.23 12.19
CA GLY A 60 -4.19 -3.19 11.92
C GLY A 60 -4.58 -3.98 13.19
N THR A 61 -3.58 -4.42 13.95
CA THR A 61 -3.81 -5.10 15.23
C THR A 61 -4.47 -4.15 16.25
N PHE A 62 -4.06 -2.88 16.28
CA PHE A 62 -4.70 -1.85 17.12
C PHE A 62 -6.17 -1.69 16.76
N ILE A 63 -6.52 -1.50 15.49
CA ILE A 63 -7.92 -1.36 15.04
C ILE A 63 -8.75 -2.60 15.43
N THR A 64 -8.22 -3.80 15.26
CA THR A 64 -8.92 -5.07 15.54
C THR A 64 -9.16 -5.27 17.03
N ARG A 65 -8.25 -4.79 17.91
CA ARG A 65 -8.25 -5.10 19.35
C ARG A 65 -8.64 -3.94 20.25
N SER A 66 -8.66 -2.70 19.75
CA SER A 66 -8.94 -1.51 20.57
C SER A 66 -10.43 -1.25 20.79
N GLY A 67 -11.30 -1.77 19.92
CA GLY A 67 -12.73 -1.43 19.92
C GLY A 67 -13.04 -0.01 19.47
N VAL A 68 -12.08 0.68 18.84
CA VAL A 68 -12.25 2.07 18.34
C VAL A 68 -13.20 2.12 17.16
N LEU A 69 -13.27 1.05 16.36
CA LEU A 69 -14.17 0.93 15.22
C LEU A 69 -15.17 -0.22 15.44
N ILE A 70 -16.40 0.02 15.01
CA ILE A 70 -17.45 -1.00 15.00
C ILE A 70 -17.20 -1.90 13.78
N SER A 71 -16.93 -3.16 14.02
CA SER A 71 -16.75 -4.20 13.01
C SER A 71 -17.20 -5.55 13.54
N VAL A 72 -17.78 -6.37 12.66
CA VAL A 72 -18.14 -7.76 12.99
C VAL A 72 -16.91 -8.63 13.27
N HIS A 73 -15.72 -8.18 12.85
CA HIS A 73 -14.44 -8.85 13.04
C HIS A 73 -13.58 -8.22 14.16
N ALA A 74 -14.08 -7.19 14.84
CA ALA A 74 -13.35 -6.54 15.93
C ALA A 74 -13.57 -7.28 17.26
N PHE A 75 -12.50 -7.49 18.01
CA PHE A 75 -12.51 -8.12 19.32
C PHE A 75 -11.88 -7.17 20.33
N SER A 76 -12.70 -6.42 21.05
CA SER A 76 -12.19 -5.51 22.10
C SER A 76 -12.06 -6.25 23.42
N ASN A 77 -10.85 -6.34 23.96
CA ASN A 77 -10.58 -6.89 25.28
C ASN A 77 -9.64 -5.99 26.08
N GLY A 78 -10.18 -5.27 27.06
CA GLY A 78 -9.40 -4.57 28.08
C GLY A 78 -8.44 -3.48 27.53
N ASN A 79 -7.29 -3.30 28.22
CA ASN A 79 -6.34 -2.23 27.98
C ASN A 79 -5.34 -2.49 26.81
N ILE A 80 -5.53 -3.54 26.02
CA ILE A 80 -4.60 -3.91 24.93
C ILE A 80 -4.44 -2.78 23.93
N GLY A 81 -5.49 -1.99 23.66
CA GLY A 81 -5.43 -0.85 22.75
C GLY A 81 -4.35 0.17 23.12
N ILE A 82 -4.19 0.49 24.41
CA ILE A 82 -3.17 1.45 24.88
C ILE A 82 -1.76 0.90 24.64
N PHE A 83 -1.51 -0.38 24.91
CA PHE A 83 -0.20 -1.00 24.66
C PHE A 83 0.15 -1.02 23.17
N LEU A 84 -0.82 -1.30 22.30
CA LEU A 84 -0.61 -1.28 20.85
C LEU A 84 -0.36 0.13 20.33
N LEU A 85 -1.07 1.12 20.85
CA LEU A 85 -0.87 2.53 20.48
C LEU A 85 0.50 3.05 20.94
N THR A 86 0.91 2.73 22.16
CA THR A 86 2.25 3.10 22.66
C THR A 86 3.36 2.38 21.88
N GLY A 87 3.16 1.11 21.54
CA GLY A 87 4.06 0.37 20.67
C GLY A 87 4.16 0.99 19.27
N LEU A 88 3.02 1.37 18.68
CA LEU A 88 2.99 2.06 17.38
C LEU A 88 3.76 3.39 17.43
N ALA A 89 3.55 4.19 18.47
CA ALA A 89 4.27 5.45 18.67
C ALA A 89 5.78 5.22 18.82
N PHE A 90 6.18 4.25 19.66
CA PHE A 90 7.58 3.89 19.87
C PHE A 90 8.26 3.47 18.56
N PHE A 91 7.68 2.52 17.83
CA PHE A 91 8.28 2.05 16.57
C PHE A 91 8.27 3.13 15.48
N THR A 92 7.28 4.03 15.46
CA THR A 92 7.27 5.18 14.55
C THR A 92 8.45 6.11 14.83
N LEU A 93 8.66 6.48 16.10
CA LEU A 93 9.80 7.32 16.51
C LEU A 93 11.14 6.63 16.23
N PHE A 94 11.25 5.34 16.52
CA PHE A 94 12.45 4.56 16.22
C PHE A 94 12.75 4.53 14.71
N PHE A 95 11.73 4.31 13.89
CA PHE A 95 11.85 4.32 12.43
C PHE A 95 12.33 5.67 11.90
N LEU A 96 11.75 6.77 12.38
CA LEU A 96 12.15 8.13 11.99
C LEU A 96 13.58 8.44 12.44
N TYR A 97 13.95 8.05 13.67
CA TYR A 97 15.32 8.19 14.18
C TYR A 97 16.33 7.41 13.35
N ALA A 98 16.04 6.13 13.07
CA ALA A 98 16.94 5.29 12.26
C ALA A 98 17.08 5.84 10.84
N GLY A 99 16.01 6.35 10.23
CA GLY A 99 16.03 6.99 8.91
C GLY A 99 16.92 8.24 8.91
N SER A 100 16.76 9.10 9.91
CA SER A 100 17.55 10.34 10.05
C SER A 100 19.05 10.07 10.17
N LYS A 101 19.44 9.03 10.92
CA LYS A 101 20.83 8.61 11.06
C LYS A 101 21.45 8.06 9.77
N ASN A 102 20.67 7.46 8.91
CA ASN A 102 21.11 6.82 7.68
C ASN A 102 20.89 7.67 6.42
N ILE A 103 20.55 8.95 6.55
CA ILE A 103 20.23 9.84 5.42
C ILE A 103 21.35 9.93 4.38
N LYS A 104 22.62 9.90 4.82
CA LYS A 104 23.80 9.90 3.93
C LYS A 104 23.90 8.62 3.09
N TYR A 105 23.58 7.46 3.69
CA TYR A 105 23.54 6.19 2.98
C TYR A 105 22.44 6.19 1.91
N PHE A 106 21.27 6.73 2.23
CA PHE A 106 20.18 6.86 1.27
C PHE A 106 20.52 7.77 0.09
N ALA A 107 21.37 8.79 0.31
CA ALA A 107 21.83 9.66 -0.76
C ALA A 107 22.70 8.95 -1.82
N THR A 108 23.20 7.74 -1.53
CA THR A 108 23.95 6.93 -2.50
C THR A 108 23.06 6.25 -3.54
N SER A 109 21.73 6.33 -3.41
CA SER A 109 20.78 5.74 -4.37
C SER A 109 21.01 6.29 -5.78
N LYS A 110 21.16 5.41 -6.75
CA LYS A 110 21.31 5.80 -8.15
C LYS A 110 20.02 6.40 -8.68
N LYS A 111 20.16 7.44 -9.50
CA LYS A 111 19.01 8.02 -10.21
C LYS A 111 18.55 7.11 -11.35
N ILE A 112 17.23 7.07 -11.57
CA ILE A 112 16.65 6.34 -12.68
C ILE A 112 16.90 7.14 -13.95
N THR A 113 17.60 6.55 -14.90
CA THR A 113 18.04 7.23 -16.13
C THR A 113 17.10 7.03 -17.30
N HIS A 114 16.24 6.02 -17.26
CA HIS A 114 15.38 5.64 -18.40
C HIS A 114 13.91 5.67 -18.01
N ILE A 115 13.15 6.63 -18.57
CA ILE A 115 11.72 6.82 -18.28
C ILE A 115 10.86 5.62 -18.75
N LEU A 116 11.27 4.95 -19.83
CA LEU A 116 10.57 3.78 -20.38
C LEU A 116 11.30 2.45 -20.07
N GLY A 117 12.13 2.44 -19.05
CA GLY A 117 12.82 1.23 -18.58
C GLY A 117 11.92 0.39 -17.66
N LYS A 118 12.31 -0.86 -17.43
CA LYS A 118 11.63 -1.78 -16.49
C LYS A 118 11.49 -1.19 -15.09
N SER A 119 12.48 -0.43 -14.63
CA SER A 119 12.47 0.24 -13.33
C SER A 119 11.36 1.28 -13.22
N SER A 120 11.06 2.01 -14.30
CA SER A 120 9.97 2.99 -14.31
C SER A 120 8.59 2.35 -14.20
N PHE A 121 8.40 1.17 -14.81
CA PHE A 121 7.16 0.40 -14.64
C PHE A 121 7.02 -0.15 -13.22
N PHE A 122 8.10 -0.56 -12.59
CA PHE A 122 8.08 -0.95 -11.17
C PHE A 122 7.69 0.23 -10.28
N ILE A 123 8.20 1.43 -10.55
CA ILE A 123 7.83 2.63 -9.80
C ILE A 123 6.36 2.98 -10.00
N ALA A 124 5.88 2.99 -11.25
CA ALA A 124 4.48 3.26 -11.53
C ALA A 124 3.56 2.26 -10.80
N ASN A 125 3.91 0.98 -10.83
CA ASN A 125 3.21 -0.07 -10.10
C ASN A 125 3.23 0.17 -8.58
N ASN A 126 4.39 0.52 -8.02
CA ASN A 126 4.54 0.83 -6.61
C ASN A 126 3.72 2.05 -6.19
N MET A 127 3.69 3.09 -7.03
CA MET A 127 2.88 4.28 -6.77
C MET A 127 1.40 3.96 -6.75
N LEU A 128 0.90 3.14 -7.68
CA LEU A 128 -0.50 2.70 -7.68
C LEU A 128 -0.84 1.89 -6.43
N LEU A 129 0.01 0.94 -6.04
CA LEU A 129 -0.18 0.15 -4.83
C LEU A 129 -0.15 1.02 -3.57
N PHE A 130 0.78 1.96 -3.51
CA PHE A 130 0.89 2.90 -2.39
C PHE A 130 -0.32 3.84 -2.30
N VAL A 131 -0.75 4.41 -3.43
CA VAL A 131 -1.95 5.26 -3.48
C VAL A 131 -3.20 4.46 -3.10
N SER A 132 -3.33 3.21 -3.55
CA SER A 132 -4.41 2.32 -3.13
C SER A 132 -4.41 2.09 -1.62
N ALA A 133 -3.22 1.79 -1.03
CA ALA A 133 -3.08 1.64 0.42
C ALA A 133 -3.46 2.92 1.18
N LEU A 134 -3.11 4.09 0.63
CA LEU A 134 -3.44 5.39 1.22
C LEU A 134 -4.95 5.68 1.19
N ILE A 135 -5.61 5.38 0.07
CA ILE A 135 -7.07 5.52 -0.06
C ILE A 135 -7.79 4.62 0.95
N VAL A 136 -7.38 3.34 1.04
CA VAL A 136 -7.96 2.40 2.00
C VAL A 136 -7.72 2.89 3.44
N PHE A 137 -6.51 3.35 3.76
CA PHE A 137 -6.18 3.90 5.07
C PHE A 137 -7.05 5.12 5.42
N ILE A 138 -7.11 6.12 4.54
CA ILE A 138 -7.90 7.34 4.75
C ILE A 138 -9.38 6.98 4.91
N GLY A 139 -9.94 6.16 4.02
CA GLY A 139 -11.35 5.74 4.08
C GLY A 139 -11.68 4.98 5.36
N THR A 140 -10.73 4.24 5.93
CA THR A 140 -10.93 3.49 7.18
C THR A 140 -10.78 4.37 8.42
N VAL A 141 -9.86 5.32 8.41
CA VAL A 141 -9.55 6.16 9.59
C VAL A 141 -10.42 7.41 9.65
N TYR A 142 -10.88 7.93 8.53
CA TYR A 142 -11.72 9.13 8.45
C TYR A 142 -12.96 9.08 9.36
N PRO A 143 -13.74 7.97 9.44
CA PRO A 143 -14.86 7.85 10.35
C PRO A 143 -14.49 8.10 11.82
N ILE A 144 -13.33 7.63 12.27
CA ILE A 144 -12.85 7.82 13.66
C ILE A 144 -12.69 9.30 13.98
N PHE A 145 -12.01 10.03 13.08
CA PHE A 145 -11.82 11.48 13.26
C PHE A 145 -13.14 12.24 13.20
N TYR A 146 -14.01 11.87 12.27
CA TYR A 146 -15.31 12.51 12.12
C TYR A 146 -16.17 12.33 13.38
N GLU A 147 -16.25 11.11 13.92
CA GLU A 147 -17.00 10.81 15.14
C GLU A 147 -16.44 11.54 16.35
N THR A 148 -15.10 11.61 16.46
CA THR A 148 -14.44 12.32 17.57
C THR A 148 -14.71 13.82 17.53
N LEU A 149 -14.72 14.44 16.34
CA LEU A 149 -14.90 15.89 16.19
C LEU A 149 -16.37 16.32 16.24
N TYR A 150 -17.25 15.55 15.61
CA TYR A 150 -18.63 15.97 15.42
C TYR A 150 -19.64 15.20 16.29
N GLN A 151 -19.19 14.21 17.07
CA GLN A 151 -20.03 13.34 17.91
C GLN A 151 -21.18 12.68 17.13
N ARG A 152 -20.94 12.41 15.85
CA ARG A 152 -21.91 11.78 14.93
C ARG A 152 -21.24 10.59 14.27
N GLN A 153 -21.94 9.46 14.22
CA GLN A 153 -21.44 8.29 13.51
C GLN A 153 -21.46 8.53 12.00
N LEU A 154 -20.34 8.19 11.36
CA LEU A 154 -20.19 8.19 9.92
C LEU A 154 -19.66 6.82 9.51
N THR A 155 -20.25 6.21 8.51
CA THR A 155 -19.76 4.99 7.88
C THR A 155 -19.40 5.25 6.43
N ILE A 156 -18.19 4.87 6.02
CA ILE A 156 -17.82 4.89 4.60
C ILE A 156 -18.18 3.52 4.03
N GLY A 157 -19.16 3.52 3.15
CA GLY A 157 -19.70 2.29 2.57
C GLY A 157 -18.82 1.71 1.46
N ARG A 158 -19.13 0.47 1.08
CA ARG A 158 -18.48 -0.31 0.03
C ARG A 158 -18.31 0.46 -1.29
N THR A 159 -19.33 1.20 -1.70
CA THR A 159 -19.33 1.95 -2.97
C THR A 159 -18.16 2.92 -3.10
N PHE A 160 -17.74 3.56 -2.00
CA PHE A 160 -16.57 4.45 -2.01
C PHE A 160 -15.30 3.69 -2.41
N PHE A 161 -15.05 2.55 -1.77
CA PHE A 161 -13.85 1.77 -2.04
C PHE A 161 -13.86 1.14 -3.44
N ASP A 162 -15.00 0.61 -3.87
CA ASP A 162 -15.15 0.01 -5.20
C ASP A 162 -14.88 1.04 -6.32
N ILE A 163 -15.38 2.28 -6.18
CA ILE A 163 -15.17 3.36 -7.16
C ILE A 163 -13.72 3.85 -7.14
N MET A 164 -13.11 3.96 -5.96
CA MET A 164 -11.75 4.51 -5.84
C MET A 164 -10.67 3.48 -6.15
N ILE A 165 -10.82 2.24 -5.70
CA ILE A 165 -9.80 1.21 -5.83
C ILE A 165 -9.93 0.42 -7.14
N GLY A 166 -11.15 0.17 -7.60
CA GLY A 166 -11.41 -0.61 -8.82
C GLY A 166 -10.63 -0.13 -10.04
N PRO A 167 -10.71 1.16 -10.43
CA PRO A 167 -9.93 1.68 -11.56
C PRO A 167 -8.41 1.58 -11.36
N LEU A 168 -7.91 1.79 -10.13
CA LEU A 168 -6.47 1.68 -9.85
C LEU A 168 -5.98 0.23 -10.03
N LEU A 169 -6.75 -0.75 -9.57
CA LEU A 169 -6.43 -2.16 -9.77
C LEU A 169 -6.44 -2.56 -11.25
N LEU A 170 -7.38 -2.04 -12.04
CA LEU A 170 -7.41 -2.27 -13.49
C LEU A 170 -6.16 -1.71 -14.17
N VAL A 171 -5.75 -0.48 -13.84
CA VAL A 171 -4.51 0.12 -14.36
C VAL A 171 -3.29 -0.70 -13.91
N LEU A 172 -3.28 -1.19 -12.67
CA LEU A 172 -2.21 -2.03 -12.14
C LEU A 172 -2.07 -3.33 -12.94
N VAL A 173 -3.17 -4.05 -13.19
CA VAL A 173 -3.18 -5.27 -14.01
C VAL A 173 -2.66 -4.96 -15.43
N PHE A 174 -3.10 -3.86 -16.01
CA PHE A 174 -2.62 -3.41 -17.32
C PHE A 174 -1.09 -3.21 -17.30
N LEU A 175 -0.56 -2.46 -16.34
CA LEU A 175 0.89 -2.26 -16.19
C LEU A 175 1.65 -3.58 -15.98
N MET A 176 1.09 -4.53 -15.24
CA MET A 176 1.71 -5.85 -15.04
C MET A 176 1.88 -6.61 -16.38
N ILE A 177 0.86 -6.61 -17.24
CA ILE A 177 0.91 -7.25 -18.56
C ILE A 177 2.03 -6.63 -19.42
N PHE A 178 2.14 -5.30 -19.41
CA PHE A 178 3.18 -4.61 -20.20
C PHE A 178 4.58 -4.79 -19.60
N SER A 179 4.72 -4.76 -18.29
CA SER A 179 6.02 -4.89 -17.61
C SER A 179 6.73 -6.20 -17.89
N THR A 180 5.98 -7.28 -18.13
CA THR A 180 6.54 -8.61 -18.46
C THR A 180 7.19 -8.65 -19.84
N LYS A 181 6.75 -7.79 -20.77
CA LYS A 181 7.25 -7.75 -22.17
C LYS A 181 8.40 -6.75 -22.36
N ILE A 182 8.71 -5.92 -21.36
CA ILE A 182 9.74 -4.88 -21.46
C ILE A 182 11.10 -5.43 -21.02
N SER A 183 12.10 -5.30 -21.90
CA SER A 183 13.49 -5.66 -21.60
C SER A 183 14.13 -4.70 -20.58
N VAL A 184 15.10 -5.20 -19.79
CA VAL A 184 15.83 -4.40 -18.79
C VAL A 184 16.68 -3.30 -19.45
N LYS A 185 17.09 -3.47 -20.71
CA LYS A 185 17.94 -2.51 -21.45
C LYS A 185 17.15 -1.87 -22.58
N ASN A 186 17.02 -0.55 -22.51
CA ASN A 186 16.61 0.37 -23.60
C ASN A 186 15.76 -0.22 -24.73
N LEU A 187 14.46 -0.27 -24.54
CA LEU A 187 13.57 -0.36 -25.69
C LEU A 187 13.38 1.03 -26.28
N LYS A 188 13.84 1.22 -27.51
CA LYS A 188 13.33 2.30 -28.33
C LYS A 188 11.83 2.02 -28.48
N PHE A 189 10.99 2.83 -27.86
CA PHE A 189 9.52 2.71 -27.81
C PHE A 189 8.91 2.40 -29.20
N LYS A 190 9.47 2.98 -30.25
CA LYS A 190 9.08 2.73 -31.63
C LYS A 190 9.29 1.26 -32.08
N LYS A 191 10.36 0.61 -31.63
CA LYS A 191 10.63 -0.79 -31.97
C LYS A 191 9.69 -1.73 -31.21
N TRP A 192 9.40 -1.40 -29.95
CA TRP A 192 8.47 -2.17 -29.14
C TRP A 192 7.03 -2.16 -29.71
N ILE A 193 6.54 -0.97 -30.15
CA ILE A 193 5.23 -0.85 -30.80
C ILE A 193 5.19 -1.66 -32.10
N THR A 194 6.23 -1.56 -32.95
CA THR A 194 6.28 -2.29 -34.24
C THR A 194 6.32 -3.79 -34.04
N ASP A 195 7.06 -4.29 -33.06
CA ASP A 195 7.19 -5.73 -32.82
C ASP A 195 5.91 -6.34 -32.20
N ASN A 196 5.13 -5.54 -31.43
CA ASN A 196 3.88 -6.03 -30.82
C ASN A 196 2.64 -5.86 -31.71
N LEU A 197 2.62 -4.92 -32.62
CA LEU A 197 1.56 -4.79 -33.65
C LEU A 197 1.62 -5.90 -34.71
N LYS A 198 2.79 -6.51 -34.93
CA LYS A 198 2.94 -7.68 -35.81
C LYS A 198 2.41 -9.00 -35.25
N ILE A 199 2.07 -9.05 -33.96
CA ILE A 199 1.51 -10.24 -33.30
C ILE A 199 -0.03 -10.26 -33.39
N VAL A 200 -0.64 -9.15 -33.79
CA VAL A 200 -2.10 -8.97 -33.85
C VAL A 200 -2.64 -9.15 -35.31
N ASN A 201 -1.74 -9.31 -36.27
CA ASN A 201 -2.06 -9.73 -37.65
C ASN A 201 -1.56 -11.15 -37.90
#